data_e06f2b78c5cda8b569e893d2227d9db4
#
_entry.id   e06f2b78c5cda8b569e893d2227d9db4
#
_cell.length_a   1.000
_cell.length_b   1.000
_cell.length_c   1.000
_cell.angle_alpha   90.00
_cell.angle_beta   90.00
_cell.angle_gamma   90.00
#
_symmetry.space_group_name_H-M   'P 1'
#
loop_
_entity.id
_entity.type
_entity.pdbx_description
1 polymer ?
#
loop_
_entity_poly.entity_id
_entity_poly.type
_entity_poly.pdbx_seq_one_letter_code
_entity_poly.pdbx_strand_id
1 'polypeptide(L)'
;MNSRYVRALTLLSLIPTSVFALEYPVGQPIIKNGMEIQGVYLQPITMDTEEGHHAMKHLPADKADIHLEADIHAVEDNPNGFAEGDWIPYLTVEYTVTKLDAPEKKQQGTFMAMVASDGPHYGENLKLDGNGQYNVTYKIY
;
A
#
# COMPACT_ATOMS: atom_id res chain seq x y z
N MET A 1 -9.77 60.73 -32.18
CA MET A 1 -10.38 59.40 -32.13
C MET A 1 -9.39 58.45 -31.47
N ASN A 2 -9.47 58.25 -30.14
CA ASN A 2 -8.51 57.45 -29.36
C ASN A 2 -9.10 56.07 -29.14
N SER A 3 -8.49 55.06 -29.80
CA SER A 3 -8.83 53.66 -29.61
C SER A 3 -8.08 53.14 -28.39
N ARG A 4 -8.83 52.76 -27.34
CA ARG A 4 -8.29 52.09 -26.15
C ARG A 4 -8.35 50.59 -26.36
N TYR A 5 -7.21 49.96 -26.57
CA TYR A 5 -7.09 48.50 -26.57
C TYR A 5 -7.11 47.96 -25.12
N VAL A 6 -8.16 47.24 -24.75
CA VAL A 6 -8.25 46.46 -23.53
C VAL A 6 -7.56 45.11 -23.82
N ARG A 7 -6.41 44.88 -23.22
CA ARG A 7 -5.76 43.55 -23.24
C ARG A 7 -6.36 42.71 -22.11
N ALA A 8 -7.15 41.70 -22.46
CA ALA A 8 -7.60 40.69 -21.51
C ALA A 8 -6.45 39.74 -21.22
N LEU A 9 -6.01 39.70 -19.96
CA LEU A 9 -5.02 38.76 -19.47
C LEU A 9 -5.76 37.49 -19.03
N THR A 10 -5.70 36.43 -19.83
CA THR A 10 -6.28 35.14 -19.47
C THR A 10 -5.34 34.46 -18.47
N LEU A 11 -5.74 34.41 -17.19
CA LEU A 11 -5.04 33.68 -16.15
C LEU A 11 -5.35 32.19 -16.29
N LEU A 12 -4.39 31.42 -16.82
CA LEU A 12 -4.49 29.96 -16.90
C LEU A 12 -4.18 29.40 -15.51
N SER A 13 -5.22 29.03 -14.75
CA SER A 13 -5.05 28.36 -13.44
C SER A 13 -4.62 26.92 -13.67
N LEU A 14 -3.36 26.62 -13.35
CA LEU A 14 -2.86 25.25 -13.20
C LEU A 14 -3.53 24.63 -11.96
N ILE A 15 -4.50 23.76 -12.16
CA ILE A 15 -5.07 22.95 -11.09
C ILE A 15 -4.07 21.81 -10.84
N PRO A 16 -3.47 21.67 -9.63
CA PRO A 16 -2.65 20.52 -9.32
C PRO A 16 -3.54 19.27 -9.31
N THR A 17 -3.32 18.37 -10.24
CA THR A 17 -3.91 17.03 -10.19
C THR A 17 -3.11 16.23 -9.17
N SER A 18 -3.70 15.96 -8.01
CA SER A 18 -3.15 14.98 -7.07
C SER A 18 -3.20 13.61 -7.74
N VAL A 19 -2.04 13.06 -8.06
CA VAL A 19 -1.91 11.68 -8.53
C VAL A 19 -1.95 10.80 -7.29
N PHE A 20 -3.12 10.23 -6.98
CA PHE A 20 -3.20 9.15 -6.01
C PHE A 20 -2.60 7.90 -6.64
N ALA A 21 -1.85 7.12 -5.86
CA ALA A 21 -1.44 5.79 -6.29
C ALA A 21 -2.71 4.95 -6.50
N LEU A 22 -2.77 4.24 -7.64
CA LEU A 22 -3.91 3.39 -7.93
C LEU A 22 -3.67 2.03 -7.26
N GLU A 23 -4.49 1.73 -6.26
CA GLU A 23 -4.47 0.45 -5.56
C GLU A 23 -5.34 -0.59 -6.27
N TYR A 24 -4.83 -1.80 -6.33
CA TYR A 24 -5.53 -2.94 -6.89
C TYR A 24 -5.80 -3.97 -5.80
N PRO A 25 -7.07 -4.35 -5.55
CA PRO A 25 -7.40 -5.32 -4.52
C PRO A 25 -6.84 -6.72 -4.84
N VAL A 26 -6.34 -7.39 -3.80
CA VAL A 26 -5.93 -8.80 -3.83
C VAL A 26 -7.04 -9.63 -3.19
N GLY A 27 -7.93 -10.16 -4.02
CA GLY A 27 -9.11 -10.90 -3.54
C GLY A 27 -10.18 -10.00 -2.91
N GLN A 28 -11.02 -10.60 -2.06
CA GLN A 28 -12.04 -9.91 -1.30
C GLN A 28 -11.59 -9.70 0.13
N PRO A 29 -12.09 -8.66 0.83
CA PRO A 29 -11.82 -8.48 2.26
C PRO A 29 -12.22 -9.71 3.06
N ILE A 30 -11.44 -10.04 4.09
CA ILE A 30 -11.72 -11.15 5.00
C ILE A 30 -11.96 -10.59 6.39
N ILE A 31 -13.11 -10.89 6.99
CA ILE A 31 -13.39 -10.54 8.38
C ILE A 31 -13.01 -11.72 9.26
N LYS A 32 -12.09 -11.50 10.20
CA LYS A 32 -11.64 -12.52 11.13
C LYS A 32 -11.10 -11.90 12.43
N ASN A 33 -11.46 -12.50 13.56
CA ASN A 33 -10.99 -12.09 14.89
C ASN A 33 -11.21 -10.59 15.20
N GLY A 34 -12.33 -10.03 14.79
CA GLY A 34 -12.64 -8.60 14.98
C GLY A 34 -11.92 -7.66 14.04
N MET A 35 -11.27 -8.18 12.99
CA MET A 35 -10.54 -7.42 12.00
C MET A 35 -11.11 -7.62 10.61
N GLU A 36 -11.21 -6.57 9.81
CA GLU A 36 -11.27 -6.62 8.37
C GLU A 36 -9.86 -6.55 7.81
N ILE A 37 -9.53 -7.48 6.94
CA ILE A 37 -8.19 -7.64 6.34
C ILE A 37 -8.36 -7.57 4.83
N GLN A 38 -7.82 -6.51 4.22
CA GLN A 38 -7.80 -6.33 2.77
C GLN A 38 -6.35 -6.36 2.27
N GLY A 39 -6.06 -7.23 1.32
CA GLY A 39 -4.82 -7.15 0.57
C GLY A 39 -4.98 -6.19 -0.61
N VAL A 40 -3.98 -5.35 -0.84
CA VAL A 40 -3.88 -4.51 -2.04
C VAL A 40 -2.46 -4.55 -2.60
N TYR A 41 -2.32 -4.21 -3.87
CA TYR A 41 -1.00 -3.95 -4.44
C TYR A 41 -1.06 -2.71 -5.34
N LEU A 42 0.05 -2.03 -5.42
CA LEU A 42 0.24 -0.86 -6.26
C LEU A 42 1.64 -0.85 -6.87
N GLN A 43 1.97 0.21 -7.60
CA GLN A 43 3.33 0.44 -8.07
C GLN A 43 4.32 0.51 -6.90
N PRO A 44 5.60 0.13 -7.08
CA PRO A 44 6.61 0.25 -6.03
C PRO A 44 6.69 1.67 -5.49
N ILE A 45 6.83 1.80 -4.17
CA ILE A 45 6.91 3.09 -3.50
C ILE A 45 8.32 3.38 -3.01
N THR A 46 8.68 4.67 -2.95
CA THR A 46 9.87 5.13 -2.25
C THR A 46 9.51 5.31 -0.78
N MET A 47 10.24 4.63 0.08
CA MET A 47 10.08 4.72 1.53
C MET A 47 11.10 5.68 2.10
N ASP A 48 10.65 6.64 2.90
CA ASP A 48 11.52 7.48 3.69
C ASP A 48 12.01 6.68 4.91
N THR A 49 13.27 6.24 4.85
CA THR A 49 13.93 5.60 5.98
C THR A 49 14.86 6.61 6.63
N GLU A 50 14.62 6.97 7.90
CA GLU A 50 15.55 7.80 8.62
C GLU A 50 16.92 7.10 8.74
N GLU A 51 17.99 7.79 8.32
CA GLU A 51 19.36 7.31 8.51
C GLU A 51 19.64 7.13 10.01
N GLY A 52 19.83 5.88 10.46
CA GLY A 52 20.28 5.58 11.82
C GLY A 52 19.38 4.69 12.67
N HIS A 53 18.15 4.48 12.33
CA HIS A 53 17.36 3.39 12.90
C HIS A 53 17.65 2.12 12.11
N HIS A 54 17.92 1.01 12.81
CA HIS A 54 18.28 -0.30 12.23
C HIS A 54 17.45 -0.59 10.99
N ALA A 55 17.99 -0.16 9.83
CA ALA A 55 17.31 -0.17 8.56
C ALA A 55 16.92 -1.61 8.25
N MET A 56 15.65 -1.95 8.42
CA MET A 56 15.13 -3.13 7.77
C MET A 56 15.42 -2.93 6.28
N LYS A 57 16.07 -3.89 5.68
CA LYS A 57 16.59 -3.78 4.32
C LYS A 57 15.43 -3.92 3.35
N HIS A 58 14.77 -2.77 3.06
CA HIS A 58 13.68 -2.71 2.10
C HIS A 58 14.22 -2.78 0.69
N LEU A 59 13.44 -3.40 -0.21
CA LEU A 59 13.75 -3.37 -1.61
C LEU A 59 13.47 -1.96 -2.16
N PRO A 60 14.47 -1.27 -2.76
CA PRO A 60 14.24 0.04 -3.37
C PRO A 60 13.18 -0.04 -4.48
N ALA A 61 12.42 1.04 -4.67
CA ALA A 61 11.35 1.10 -5.67
C ALA A 61 11.83 0.76 -7.09
N ASP A 62 13.03 1.18 -7.48
CA ASP A 62 13.62 0.90 -8.79
C ASP A 62 14.04 -0.58 -8.98
N LYS A 63 13.99 -1.39 -7.95
CA LYS A 63 14.31 -2.83 -7.96
C LYS A 63 13.07 -3.71 -7.75
N ALA A 64 11.97 -3.13 -7.33
CA ALA A 64 10.71 -3.83 -7.08
C ALA A 64 9.81 -3.84 -8.33
N ASP A 65 8.82 -4.73 -8.32
CA ASP A 65 7.77 -4.76 -9.33
C ASP A 65 6.44 -4.24 -8.79
N ILE A 66 6.18 -4.46 -7.50
CA ILE A 66 4.98 -4.00 -6.79
C ILE A 66 5.33 -3.56 -5.37
N HIS A 67 4.45 -2.76 -4.80
CA HIS A 67 4.28 -2.65 -3.35
C HIS A 67 3.05 -3.46 -2.97
N LEU A 68 3.20 -4.40 -2.04
CA LEU A 68 2.13 -5.27 -1.53
C LEU A 68 1.80 -4.86 -0.11
N GLU A 69 0.50 -4.70 0.17
CA GLU A 69 -0.01 -4.19 1.45
C GLU A 69 -1.05 -5.12 2.06
N ALA A 70 -1.21 -5.01 3.35
CA ALA A 70 -2.32 -5.51 4.12
C ALA A 70 -2.92 -4.35 4.94
N ASP A 71 -4.13 -3.95 4.58
CA ASP A 71 -4.94 -3.00 5.33
C ASP A 71 -5.72 -3.78 6.37
N ILE A 72 -5.50 -3.46 7.63
CA ILE A 72 -6.08 -4.19 8.75
C ILE A 72 -6.75 -3.21 9.69
N HIS A 73 -8.09 -3.25 9.70
CA HIS A 73 -8.92 -2.35 10.48
C HIS A 73 -9.84 -3.13 11.42
N ALA A 74 -10.20 -2.53 12.53
CA ALA A 74 -11.17 -3.08 13.46
C ALA A 74 -12.58 -3.05 12.84
N VAL A 75 -13.34 -4.14 13.04
CA VAL A 75 -14.78 -4.13 12.76
C VAL A 75 -15.56 -3.76 14.01
N GLU A 76 -16.87 -3.52 13.85
CA GLU A 76 -17.81 -3.31 14.95
C GLU A 76 -17.66 -4.44 16.01
N ASP A 77 -17.80 -4.09 17.27
CA ASP A 77 -17.63 -5.00 18.41
C ASP A 77 -16.25 -5.70 18.48
N ASN A 78 -15.19 -4.98 18.11
CA ASN A 78 -13.83 -5.49 18.20
C ASN A 78 -13.49 -5.92 19.64
N PRO A 79 -13.05 -7.20 19.86
CA PRO A 79 -12.84 -7.74 21.21
C PRO A 79 -11.66 -7.11 21.96
N ASN A 80 -10.80 -6.37 21.29
CA ASN A 80 -9.64 -5.69 21.88
C ASN A 80 -9.90 -4.20 22.18
N GLY A 81 -11.15 -3.72 21.94
CA GLY A 81 -11.57 -2.38 22.31
C GLY A 81 -11.21 -1.28 21.29
N PHE A 82 -10.80 -1.64 20.08
CA PHE A 82 -10.66 -0.70 18.97
C PHE A 82 -12.02 -0.27 18.46
N ALA A 83 -12.17 0.98 18.07
CA ALA A 83 -13.37 1.45 17.39
C ALA A 83 -13.42 0.90 15.96
N GLU A 84 -14.64 0.78 15.41
CA GLU A 84 -14.82 0.40 14.00
C GLU A 84 -14.04 1.33 13.07
N GLY A 85 -13.27 0.75 12.15
CA GLY A 85 -12.42 1.47 11.20
C GLY A 85 -11.06 1.86 11.75
N ASP A 86 -10.79 1.67 13.05
CA ASP A 86 -9.44 1.93 13.57
C ASP A 86 -8.42 0.97 12.95
N TRP A 87 -7.28 1.49 12.51
CA TRP A 87 -6.14 0.67 12.16
C TRP A 87 -5.61 -0.08 13.39
N ILE A 88 -5.28 -1.36 13.25
CA ILE A 88 -4.80 -2.18 14.36
C ILE A 88 -3.26 -2.21 14.34
N PRO A 89 -2.59 -1.55 15.29
CA PRO A 89 -1.13 -1.50 15.38
C PRO A 89 -0.53 -2.77 16.01
N TYR A 90 0.80 -2.89 15.94
CA TYR A 90 1.62 -3.90 16.61
C TYR A 90 1.37 -5.35 16.20
N LEU A 91 0.74 -5.57 15.06
CA LEU A 91 0.62 -6.91 14.49
C LEU A 91 1.94 -7.34 13.83
N THR A 92 2.22 -8.63 13.90
CA THR A 92 3.19 -9.27 13.01
C THR A 92 2.42 -9.83 11.83
N VAL A 93 2.67 -9.30 10.63
CA VAL A 93 2.02 -9.73 9.40
C VAL A 93 3.05 -10.38 8.49
N GLU A 94 3.03 -11.71 8.46
CA GLU A 94 3.85 -12.49 7.52
C GLU A 94 3.11 -12.66 6.20
N TYR A 95 3.82 -12.54 5.09
CA TYR A 95 3.27 -12.80 3.76
C TYR A 95 3.98 -13.96 3.08
N THR A 96 3.23 -14.66 2.23
CA THR A 96 3.77 -15.60 1.26
C THR A 96 3.13 -15.30 -0.09
N VAL A 97 3.95 -15.07 -1.10
CA VAL A 97 3.53 -14.86 -2.50
C VAL A 97 4.03 -16.04 -3.33
N THR A 98 3.12 -16.75 -3.98
CA THR A 98 3.43 -17.96 -4.74
C THR A 98 2.93 -17.81 -6.17
N LYS A 99 3.79 -18.01 -7.15
CA LYS A 99 3.41 -18.00 -8.57
C LYS A 99 2.59 -19.25 -8.89
N LEU A 100 1.42 -19.09 -9.53
CA LEU A 100 0.48 -20.22 -9.72
C LEU A 100 0.99 -21.26 -10.74
N ASP A 101 1.68 -20.81 -11.77
CA ASP A 101 2.26 -21.68 -12.81
C ASP A 101 3.66 -22.21 -12.48
N ALA A 102 4.25 -21.77 -11.36
CA ALA A 102 5.55 -22.18 -10.86
C ALA A 102 5.57 -22.14 -9.32
N PRO A 103 4.90 -23.08 -8.62
CA PRO A 103 4.72 -23.04 -7.17
C PRO A 103 6.01 -23.12 -6.34
N GLU A 104 7.09 -23.61 -6.93
CA GLU A 104 8.45 -23.57 -6.34
C GLU A 104 8.98 -22.14 -6.25
N LYS A 105 8.48 -21.22 -7.07
CA LYS A 105 8.82 -19.81 -7.08
C LYS A 105 7.91 -19.05 -6.13
N LYS A 106 8.26 -19.18 -4.87
CA LYS A 106 7.61 -18.46 -3.78
C LYS A 106 8.58 -17.56 -3.05
N GLN A 107 8.07 -16.45 -2.57
CA GLN A 107 8.78 -15.59 -1.65
C GLN A 107 7.92 -15.35 -0.41
N GLN A 108 8.58 -15.08 0.69
CA GLN A 108 7.93 -14.85 1.97
C GLN A 108 8.74 -13.85 2.79
N GLY A 109 8.06 -13.15 3.66
CA GLY A 109 8.66 -12.16 4.55
C GLY A 109 7.67 -11.66 5.57
N THR A 110 8.05 -10.60 6.26
CA THR A 110 7.22 -9.89 7.23
C THR A 110 7.06 -8.46 6.77
N PHE A 111 5.85 -7.98 6.72
CA PHE A 111 5.55 -6.59 6.40
C PHE A 111 6.03 -5.64 7.50
N MET A 112 6.34 -4.42 7.10
CA MET A 112 6.48 -3.29 8.02
C MET A 112 5.16 -2.60 8.24
N ALA A 113 4.97 -2.07 9.45
CA ALA A 113 4.02 -1.01 9.69
C ALA A 113 4.56 0.29 9.09
N MET A 114 3.77 0.93 8.24
CA MET A 114 4.12 2.19 7.59
C MET A 114 2.94 3.14 7.55
N VAL A 115 3.20 4.39 7.24
CA VAL A 115 2.18 5.44 7.12
C VAL A 115 2.37 6.13 5.77
N ALA A 116 1.31 6.14 4.98
CA ALA A 116 1.25 6.86 3.72
C ALA A 116 0.18 7.96 3.76
N SER A 117 -0.05 8.61 2.63
CA SER A 117 -1.03 9.71 2.53
C SER A 117 -2.49 9.25 2.71
N ASP A 118 -2.77 7.99 2.49
CA ASP A 118 -4.07 7.30 2.64
C ASP A 118 -4.27 6.65 4.00
N GLY A 119 -3.22 6.54 4.80
CA GLY A 119 -3.28 6.04 6.17
C GLY A 119 -2.17 5.06 6.53
N PRO A 120 -2.24 4.50 7.75
CA PRO A 120 -1.32 3.48 8.19
C PRO A 120 -1.72 2.09 7.65
N HIS A 121 -0.73 1.32 7.23
CA HIS A 121 -0.89 -0.04 6.71
C HIS A 121 0.35 -0.92 7.02
N TYR A 122 0.29 -2.19 6.66
CA TYR A 122 1.43 -3.10 6.68
C TYR A 122 1.84 -3.40 5.24
N GLY A 123 3.09 -3.18 4.87
CA GLY A 123 3.50 -3.32 3.47
C GLY A 123 4.98 -3.58 3.24
N GLU A 124 5.32 -3.94 1.99
CA GLU A 124 6.68 -4.16 1.53
C GLU A 124 6.76 -4.08 -0.01
N ASN A 125 7.87 -3.55 -0.51
CA ASN A 125 8.20 -3.63 -1.93
C ASN A 125 8.68 -5.04 -2.30
N LEU A 126 8.11 -5.63 -3.35
CA LEU A 126 8.43 -6.99 -3.76
C LEU A 126 8.92 -7.05 -5.21
N LYS A 127 9.92 -7.91 -5.44
CA LYS A 127 10.33 -8.35 -6.77
C LYS A 127 9.63 -9.65 -7.09
N LEU A 128 8.80 -9.65 -8.14
CA LEU A 128 8.09 -10.84 -8.59
C LEU A 128 8.95 -11.66 -9.60
N ASP A 129 8.53 -12.88 -9.86
CA ASP A 129 9.15 -13.73 -10.88
C ASP A 129 8.45 -13.54 -12.24
N GLY A 130 8.46 -12.30 -12.75
CA GLY A 130 7.85 -11.91 -14.02
C GLY A 130 6.33 -11.87 -14.00
N ASN A 131 5.73 -11.66 -15.16
CA ASN A 131 4.28 -11.59 -15.31
C ASN A 131 3.63 -12.95 -15.02
N GLY A 132 2.41 -12.92 -14.48
CA GLY A 132 1.64 -14.13 -14.18
C GLY A 132 0.59 -13.90 -13.10
N GLN A 133 -0.02 -14.99 -12.69
CA GLN A 133 -0.95 -15.00 -11.56
C GLN A 133 -0.24 -15.50 -10.32
N TYR A 134 -0.55 -14.85 -9.21
CA TYR A 134 0.07 -15.14 -7.92
C TYR A 134 -1.02 -15.37 -6.87
N ASN A 135 -0.75 -16.30 -5.96
CA ASN A 135 -1.51 -16.46 -4.73
C ASN A 135 -0.79 -15.75 -3.59
N VAL A 136 -1.55 -14.97 -2.80
CA VAL A 136 -1.04 -14.27 -1.64
C VAL A 136 -1.68 -14.85 -0.38
N THR A 137 -0.87 -15.14 0.61
CA THR A 137 -1.31 -15.63 1.92
C THR A 137 -0.71 -14.76 3.01
N TYR A 138 -1.54 -14.31 3.94
CA TYR A 138 -1.10 -13.61 5.15
C TYR A 138 -1.27 -14.51 6.38
N LYS A 139 -0.30 -14.43 7.30
CA LYS A 139 -0.38 -14.95 8.65
C LYS A 139 -0.20 -13.78 9.61
N ILE A 140 -1.18 -13.59 10.47
CA ILE A 140 -1.28 -12.41 11.35
C ILE A 140 -1.30 -12.90 12.79
N TYR A 141 -0.45 -12.26 13.62
CA TYR A 141 -0.28 -12.57 15.05
C TYR A 141 -0.48 -11.32 15.90
#